data_62bc1c277e8e6e58d94ca568afe7affc
#
_entry.id   62bc1c277e8e6e58d94ca568afe7affc
#
_cell.length_a   1.000
_cell.length_b   1.000
_cell.length_c   1.000
_cell.angle_alpha   90.00
_cell.angle_beta   90.00
_cell.angle_gamma   90.00
#
_symmetry.space_group_name_H-M   'P 1'
#
loop_
_entity.id
_entity.type
_entity.pdbx_description
1 polymer ?
#
loop_
_entity_poly.entity_id
_entity_poly.type
_entity_poly.pdbx_seq_one_letter_code
_entity_poly.pdbx_strand_id
1 'polypeptide(L)'
;PASPARLAAFFDAHPESQPFLAWQRAYVPTSSFATESYHGINAFLLTDARGTQRAVRWSVLPLATPGDNRYDNADALQSELRDRLANGPIQFALEFTLADSGDVVHDPSTPWPATRERVRAGVIEIRAATPQADGPCNGINFDPLVLPSGMAPSADPILHARSAAYAESQRRRATEVAREALR
;
A
#
# COMPACT_ATOMS: atom_id res chain seq x y z
N PRO A 1 -16.31 -13.73 -13.10
CA PRO A 1 -16.46 -12.27 -12.91
C PRO A 1 -17.93 -11.93 -12.67
N ALA A 2 -18.20 -10.99 -11.74
CA ALA A 2 -19.57 -10.51 -11.53
C ALA A 2 -20.06 -9.78 -12.79
N SER A 3 -21.32 -10.01 -13.19
CA SER A 3 -21.89 -9.26 -14.32
C SER A 3 -22.00 -7.77 -13.95
N PRO A 4 -21.93 -6.85 -14.94
CA PRO A 4 -22.09 -5.42 -14.69
C PRO A 4 -23.36 -5.07 -13.87
N ALA A 5 -24.46 -5.75 -14.12
CA ALA A 5 -25.70 -5.56 -13.39
C ALA A 5 -25.59 -5.97 -11.90
N ARG A 6 -24.88 -7.07 -11.60
CA ARG A 6 -24.65 -7.48 -10.20
C ARG A 6 -23.73 -6.53 -9.47
N LEU A 7 -22.75 -5.97 -10.17
CA LEU A 7 -21.84 -4.97 -9.60
C LEU A 7 -22.58 -3.67 -9.31
N ALA A 8 -23.44 -3.21 -10.22
CA ALA A 8 -24.28 -2.04 -10.01
C ALA A 8 -25.21 -2.22 -8.79
N ALA A 9 -25.92 -3.33 -8.74
CA ALA A 9 -26.82 -3.65 -7.61
C ALA A 9 -26.06 -3.72 -6.27
N PHE A 10 -24.81 -4.21 -6.28
CA PHE A 10 -23.96 -4.19 -5.09
C PHE A 10 -23.67 -2.75 -4.63
N PHE A 11 -23.21 -1.89 -5.51
CA PHE A 11 -22.90 -0.50 -5.16
C PHE A 11 -24.16 0.32 -4.77
N ASP A 12 -25.31 0.00 -5.33
CA ASP A 12 -26.60 0.62 -4.93
C ASP A 12 -27.00 0.23 -3.50
N ALA A 13 -26.69 -1.02 -3.10
CA ALA A 13 -26.96 -1.52 -1.75
C ALA A 13 -25.87 -1.10 -0.73
N HIS A 14 -24.73 -0.54 -1.16
CA HIS A 14 -23.58 -0.20 -0.34
C HIS A 14 -23.18 1.28 -0.51
N PRO A 15 -23.97 2.22 0.06
CA PRO A 15 -23.71 3.66 -0.08
C PRO A 15 -22.38 4.09 0.51
N GLU A 16 -21.80 3.35 1.47
CA GLU A 16 -20.47 3.57 2.02
C GLU A 16 -19.36 3.46 0.98
N SER A 17 -19.61 2.82 -0.16
CA SER A 17 -18.65 2.71 -1.28
C SER A 17 -18.58 3.96 -2.17
N GLN A 18 -19.53 4.90 -2.05
CA GLN A 18 -19.62 6.07 -2.93
C GLN A 18 -18.36 6.97 -2.92
N PRO A 19 -17.69 7.22 -1.77
CA PRO A 19 -16.44 7.98 -1.76
C PRO A 19 -15.34 7.31 -2.59
N PHE A 20 -15.23 5.98 -2.53
CA PHE A 20 -14.30 5.21 -3.35
C PHE A 20 -14.62 5.31 -4.84
N LEU A 21 -15.89 5.18 -5.22
CA LEU A 21 -16.32 5.29 -6.62
C LEU A 21 -16.07 6.70 -7.18
N ALA A 22 -16.28 7.73 -6.38
CA ALA A 22 -15.98 9.10 -6.77
C ALA A 22 -14.48 9.31 -6.99
N TRP A 23 -13.64 8.81 -6.07
CA TRP A 23 -12.20 8.83 -6.21
C TRP A 23 -11.73 8.05 -7.45
N GLN A 24 -12.26 6.84 -7.67
CA GLN A 24 -11.88 5.99 -8.81
C GLN A 24 -12.15 6.65 -10.16
N ARG A 25 -13.26 7.41 -10.27
CA ARG A 25 -13.61 8.14 -11.51
C ARG A 25 -12.68 9.33 -11.78
N ALA A 26 -12.15 9.95 -10.74
CA ALA A 26 -11.27 11.11 -10.81
C ALA A 26 -9.78 10.74 -10.89
N TYR A 27 -9.43 9.53 -10.46
CA TYR A 27 -8.05 9.10 -10.38
C TYR A 27 -7.46 8.81 -11.75
N VAL A 28 -6.34 9.44 -12.03
CA VAL A 28 -5.53 9.19 -13.23
C VAL A 28 -4.21 8.57 -12.77
N PRO A 29 -3.95 7.28 -13.07
CA PRO A 29 -2.70 6.63 -12.70
C PRO A 29 -1.50 7.35 -13.33
N THR A 30 -0.41 7.42 -12.59
CA THR A 30 0.86 7.91 -13.15
C THR A 30 1.46 6.87 -14.09
N SER A 31 2.35 7.30 -14.96
CA SER A 31 3.07 6.42 -15.89
C SER A 31 4.29 5.74 -15.28
N SER A 32 4.49 5.84 -13.96
CA SER A 32 5.66 5.32 -13.27
C SER A 32 5.34 4.94 -11.83
N PHE A 33 5.83 3.78 -11.38
CA PHE A 33 5.81 3.43 -9.95
C PHE A 33 6.57 4.41 -9.07
N ALA A 34 7.59 5.08 -9.61
CA ALA A 34 8.43 6.02 -8.87
C ALA A 34 7.78 7.39 -8.64
N THR A 35 6.70 7.69 -9.35
CA THR A 35 6.00 8.98 -9.26
C THR A 35 4.56 8.84 -8.75
N GLU A 36 4.17 7.63 -8.37
CA GLU A 36 2.87 7.34 -7.77
C GLU A 36 2.91 7.60 -6.26
N SER A 37 1.77 8.02 -5.71
CA SER A 37 1.58 8.16 -4.26
C SER A 37 0.87 6.94 -3.69
N TYR A 38 1.41 6.39 -2.61
CA TYR A 38 0.86 5.19 -1.98
C TYR A 38 0.32 5.54 -0.59
N HIS A 39 -0.86 5.03 -0.25
CA HIS A 39 -1.54 5.36 0.99
C HIS A 39 -2.01 4.12 1.73
N GLY A 40 -1.71 4.06 3.04
CA GLY A 40 -2.31 3.08 3.94
C GLY A 40 -3.64 3.58 4.48
N ILE A 41 -4.71 2.81 4.26
CA ILE A 41 -6.05 3.15 4.77
C ILE A 41 -6.27 2.66 6.20
N ASN A 42 -5.57 1.61 6.62
CA ASN A 42 -5.63 1.10 7.99
C ASN A 42 -4.83 2.01 8.93
N ALA A 43 -5.29 2.15 10.16
CA ALA A 43 -4.57 2.91 11.18
C ALA A 43 -3.68 2.00 12.03
N PHE A 44 -2.57 2.58 12.50
CA PHE A 44 -1.62 1.97 13.44
C PHE A 44 -1.46 2.88 14.64
N LEU A 45 -1.10 2.30 15.78
CA LEU A 45 -0.82 3.03 17.02
C LEU A 45 0.68 3.17 17.19
N LEU A 46 1.18 4.40 17.21
CA LEU A 46 2.57 4.71 17.55
C LEU A 46 2.65 5.06 19.03
N THR A 47 3.64 4.48 19.71
CA THR A 47 3.92 4.75 21.13
C THR A 47 5.25 5.49 21.23
N ASP A 48 5.24 6.68 21.81
CA ASP A 48 6.46 7.48 22.03
C ASP A 48 7.27 6.96 23.24
N ALA A 49 8.43 7.57 23.47
CA ALA A 49 9.33 7.20 24.58
C ALA A 49 8.70 7.43 25.97
N ARG A 50 7.61 8.19 26.07
CA ARG A 50 6.86 8.44 27.31
C ARG A 50 5.69 7.48 27.51
N GLY A 51 5.47 6.59 26.55
CA GLY A 51 4.34 5.66 26.55
C GLY A 51 3.04 6.26 26.01
N THR A 52 3.07 7.48 25.48
CA THR A 52 1.88 8.08 24.86
C THR A 52 1.60 7.45 23.51
N GLN A 53 0.36 7.02 23.29
CA GLN A 53 -0.07 6.44 22.02
C GLN A 53 -0.81 7.46 21.17
N ARG A 54 -0.52 7.43 19.85
CA ARG A 54 -1.24 8.19 18.84
C ARG A 54 -1.50 7.32 17.63
N ALA A 55 -2.73 7.35 17.14
CA ALA A 55 -3.07 6.64 15.92
C ALA A 55 -2.57 7.41 14.68
N VAL A 56 -2.09 6.66 13.69
CA VAL A 56 -1.56 7.22 12.44
C VAL A 56 -2.02 6.43 11.24
N ARG A 57 -2.10 7.10 10.09
CA ARG A 57 -2.10 6.47 8.75
C ARG A 57 -0.85 6.92 8.03
N TRP A 58 -0.27 6.03 7.22
CA TRP A 58 0.94 6.35 6.48
C TRP A 58 0.67 6.70 5.03
N SER A 59 1.54 7.52 4.46
CA SER A 59 1.64 7.79 3.04
C SER A 59 3.09 7.69 2.61
N VAL A 60 3.31 7.15 1.41
CA VAL A 60 4.61 7.10 0.74
C VAL A 60 4.50 7.99 -0.49
N LEU A 61 5.12 9.16 -0.42
CA LEU A 61 4.99 10.22 -1.40
C LEU A 61 6.25 10.30 -2.27
N PRO A 62 6.14 10.35 -3.60
CA PRO A 62 7.30 10.37 -4.48
C PRO A 62 8.11 11.65 -4.28
N LEU A 63 9.43 11.51 -4.30
CA LEU A 63 10.38 12.62 -4.40
C LEU A 63 10.92 12.79 -5.82
N ALA A 64 10.65 11.81 -6.69
CA ALA A 64 10.96 11.86 -8.10
C ALA A 64 9.96 12.73 -8.86
N THR A 65 10.46 13.44 -9.87
CA THR A 65 9.59 14.16 -10.81
C THR A 65 9.02 13.19 -11.85
N PRO A 66 7.77 13.40 -12.29
CA PRO A 66 7.24 12.70 -13.45
C PRO A 66 8.17 12.82 -14.65
N GLY A 67 8.39 11.72 -15.34
CA GLY A 67 9.10 11.66 -16.60
C GLY A 67 8.17 11.16 -17.69
N ASP A 68 8.59 11.30 -18.94
CA ASP A 68 7.87 10.72 -20.07
C ASP A 68 8.13 9.20 -20.06
N ASN A 69 7.13 8.41 -19.67
CA ASN A 69 7.19 6.97 -19.90
C ASN A 69 6.90 6.70 -21.38
N ARG A 70 7.91 6.20 -22.08
CA ARG A 70 7.85 5.95 -23.54
C ARG A 70 7.67 4.47 -23.88
N TYR A 71 7.41 3.63 -22.88
CA TYR A 71 7.20 2.23 -23.11
C TYR A 71 5.75 1.96 -23.52
N ASP A 72 5.58 1.25 -24.62
CA ASP A 72 4.28 0.86 -25.17
C ASP A 72 4.19 -0.67 -25.22
N ASN A 73 4.22 -1.30 -24.04
CA ASN A 73 4.14 -2.75 -23.91
C ASN A 73 3.49 -3.14 -22.57
N ALA A 74 3.19 -4.42 -22.40
CA ALA A 74 2.55 -4.94 -21.18
C ALA A 74 3.39 -4.75 -19.91
N ASP A 75 4.71 -4.61 -20.05
CA ASP A 75 5.67 -4.46 -18.94
C ASP A 75 6.20 -3.02 -18.83
N ALA A 76 5.47 -2.04 -19.34
CA ALA A 76 5.89 -0.64 -19.42
C ALA A 76 6.36 -0.08 -18.06
N LEU A 77 5.57 -0.30 -16.99
CA LEU A 77 5.91 0.19 -15.64
C LEU A 77 7.15 -0.49 -15.06
N GLN A 78 7.33 -1.78 -15.30
CA GLN A 78 8.51 -2.53 -14.85
C GLN A 78 9.76 -2.13 -15.61
N SER A 79 9.62 -1.84 -16.92
CA SER A 79 10.73 -1.40 -17.76
C SER A 79 11.18 0.00 -17.34
N GLU A 80 10.25 0.91 -17.15
CA GLU A 80 10.51 2.27 -16.64
C GLU A 80 11.21 2.23 -15.27
N LEU A 81 10.70 1.39 -14.35
CA LEU A 81 11.29 1.24 -13.02
C LEU A 81 12.75 0.78 -13.09
N ARG A 82 13.06 -0.23 -13.94
CA ARG A 82 14.43 -0.72 -14.11
C ARG A 82 15.36 0.33 -14.67
N ASP A 83 14.92 1.04 -15.69
CA ASP A 83 15.73 2.08 -16.32
C ASP A 83 15.97 3.27 -15.38
N ARG A 84 14.97 3.64 -14.60
CA ARG A 84 15.12 4.67 -13.59
C ARG A 84 16.13 4.25 -12.51
N LEU A 85 16.06 3.01 -12.02
CA LEU A 85 17.00 2.47 -11.05
C LEU A 85 18.43 2.32 -11.59
N ALA A 86 18.61 2.10 -12.89
CA ALA A 86 19.92 2.11 -13.53
C ALA A 86 20.59 3.49 -13.52
N ASN A 87 19.79 4.56 -13.41
CA ASN A 87 20.26 5.95 -13.34
C ASN A 87 20.40 6.48 -11.91
N GLY A 88 19.99 5.73 -10.92
CA GLY A 88 20.11 6.10 -9.51
C GLY A 88 18.97 5.60 -8.64
N PRO A 89 19.05 5.79 -7.32
CA PRO A 89 18.03 5.34 -6.40
C PRO A 89 16.74 6.15 -6.56
N ILE A 90 15.60 5.48 -6.29
CA ILE A 90 14.29 6.10 -6.22
C ILE A 90 13.98 6.39 -4.77
N GLN A 91 13.54 7.61 -4.47
CA GLN A 91 13.25 8.04 -3.11
C GLN A 91 11.80 8.46 -2.93
N PHE A 92 11.25 8.10 -1.78
CA PHE A 92 9.93 8.51 -1.32
C PHE A 92 10.02 9.10 0.08
N ALA A 93 9.22 10.12 0.35
CA ALA A 93 8.98 10.55 1.72
C ALA A 93 7.99 9.59 2.39
N LEU A 94 8.34 9.06 3.55
CA LEU A 94 7.38 8.42 4.45
C LEU A 94 6.75 9.50 5.32
N GLU A 95 5.44 9.64 5.25
CA GLU A 95 4.67 10.63 6.01
C GLU A 95 3.61 9.92 6.87
N PHE A 96 3.42 10.36 8.10
CA PHE A 96 2.32 9.96 8.94
C PHE A 96 1.30 11.08 9.07
N THR A 97 0.04 10.77 8.79
CA THR A 97 -1.11 11.59 9.17
C THR A 97 -1.51 11.19 10.58
N LEU A 98 -1.54 12.14 11.50
CA LEU A 98 -1.83 11.89 12.90
C LEU A 98 -3.32 12.05 13.16
N ALA A 99 -3.93 11.05 13.82
CA ALA A 99 -5.33 11.13 14.24
C ALA A 99 -5.54 12.18 15.34
N ASP A 100 -6.74 12.73 15.35
CA ASP A 100 -7.26 13.52 16.46
C ASP A 100 -8.30 12.73 17.27
N SER A 101 -8.72 13.22 18.41
CA SER A 101 -9.57 12.52 19.39
C SER A 101 -10.94 12.06 18.86
N GLY A 102 -11.43 12.66 17.76
CA GLY A 102 -12.69 12.29 17.13
C GLY A 102 -12.58 11.38 15.92
N ASP A 103 -11.35 10.97 15.53
CA ASP A 103 -11.16 10.21 14.31
C ASP A 103 -11.46 8.71 14.52
N VAL A 104 -12.11 8.11 13.53
CA VAL A 104 -12.38 6.68 13.50
C VAL A 104 -11.11 5.94 13.10
N VAL A 105 -10.54 5.14 14.00
CA VAL A 105 -9.26 4.45 13.80
C VAL A 105 -9.41 2.95 13.49
N HIS A 106 -10.62 2.41 13.63
CA HIS A 106 -10.92 0.99 13.45
C HIS A 106 -11.78 0.70 12.21
N ASP A 107 -12.04 1.72 11.40
CA ASP A 107 -12.78 1.60 10.14
C ASP A 107 -11.96 2.25 9.01
N PRO A 108 -11.39 1.46 8.09
CA PRO A 108 -10.57 1.96 6.99
C PRO A 108 -11.39 2.65 5.89
N SER A 109 -12.72 2.48 5.88
CA SER A 109 -13.62 3.12 4.91
C SER A 109 -13.92 4.58 5.26
N THR A 110 -13.70 4.98 6.52
CA THR A 110 -13.92 6.34 6.99
C THR A 110 -12.66 7.20 6.79
N PRO A 111 -12.66 8.17 5.87
CA PRO A 111 -11.52 9.06 5.67
C PRO A 111 -11.35 10.02 6.84
N TRP A 112 -10.11 10.33 7.18
CA TRP A 112 -9.80 11.40 8.12
C TRP A 112 -9.82 12.77 7.43
N PRO A 113 -10.14 13.86 8.14
CA PRO A 113 -10.08 15.20 7.58
C PRO A 113 -8.72 15.53 6.97
N ALA A 114 -8.72 16.16 5.80
CA ALA A 114 -7.49 16.52 5.08
C ALA A 114 -6.62 17.54 5.86
N THR A 115 -7.20 18.20 6.86
CA THR A 115 -6.52 19.18 7.74
C THR A 115 -5.72 18.54 8.87
N ARG A 116 -5.72 17.20 8.99
CA ARG A 116 -4.95 16.53 10.04
C ARG A 116 -3.46 16.80 9.90
N GLU A 117 -2.80 16.92 11.04
CA GLU A 117 -1.35 17.10 11.14
C GLU A 117 -0.64 15.96 10.40
N ARG A 118 0.38 16.33 9.61
CA ARG A 118 1.24 15.40 8.91
C ARG A 118 2.68 15.59 9.35
N VAL A 119 3.34 14.47 9.60
CA VAL A 119 4.72 14.45 10.06
C VAL A 119 5.55 13.60 9.11
N ARG A 120 6.62 14.18 8.58
CA ARG A 120 7.58 13.43 7.78
C ARG A 120 8.40 12.52 8.71
N ALA A 121 8.21 11.21 8.59
CA ALA A 121 8.86 10.22 9.43
C ALA A 121 10.24 9.80 8.90
N GLY A 122 10.45 9.92 7.57
CA GLY A 122 11.72 9.53 6.97
C GLY A 122 11.69 9.52 5.45
N VAL A 123 12.69 8.86 4.88
CA VAL A 123 12.82 8.62 3.43
C VAL A 123 12.98 7.12 3.21
N ILE A 124 12.20 6.58 2.28
CA ILE A 124 12.37 5.23 1.75
C ILE A 124 13.20 5.36 0.48
N GLU A 125 14.31 4.62 0.41
CA GLU A 125 15.17 4.59 -0.76
C GLU A 125 15.16 3.20 -1.38
N ILE A 126 14.75 3.11 -2.65
CA ILE A 126 14.77 1.91 -3.45
C ILE A 126 15.99 1.96 -4.36
N ARG A 127 16.91 1.00 -4.21
CA ARG A 127 18.18 0.97 -4.93
C ARG A 127 18.22 -0.06 -6.05
N ALA A 128 17.40 -1.10 -5.94
CA ALA A 128 17.35 -2.17 -6.92
C ALA A 128 15.95 -2.80 -6.96
N ALA A 129 15.61 -3.40 -8.09
CA ALA A 129 14.46 -4.26 -8.27
C ALA A 129 14.91 -5.55 -8.95
N THR A 130 14.46 -6.70 -8.46
CA THR A 130 14.71 -8.02 -9.04
C THR A 130 13.40 -8.61 -9.53
N PRO A 131 13.39 -9.38 -10.64
CA PRO A 131 12.22 -10.14 -11.03
C PRO A 131 11.74 -11.04 -9.90
N GLN A 132 10.43 -11.25 -9.80
CA GLN A 132 9.85 -12.06 -8.72
C GLN A 132 10.38 -13.49 -8.71
N ALA A 133 10.60 -14.10 -9.88
CA ALA A 133 11.09 -15.47 -10.00
C ALA A 133 12.46 -15.67 -9.33
N ASP A 134 13.35 -14.67 -9.44
CA ASP A 134 14.75 -14.75 -8.97
C ASP A 134 14.95 -13.99 -7.64
N GLY A 135 13.93 -13.28 -7.18
CA GLY A 135 14.01 -12.41 -6.02
C GLY A 135 13.70 -13.13 -4.70
N PRO A 136 14.18 -12.59 -3.57
CA PRO A 136 13.95 -13.16 -2.24
C PRO A 136 12.51 -13.00 -1.75
N CYS A 137 11.69 -12.20 -2.45
CA CYS A 137 10.36 -11.80 -1.98
C CYS A 137 9.35 -12.96 -1.95
N ASN A 138 9.56 -14.03 -2.75
CA ASN A 138 8.67 -15.20 -2.74
C ASN A 138 8.61 -15.89 -1.37
N GLY A 139 9.71 -15.89 -0.61
CA GLY A 139 9.80 -16.48 0.72
C GLY A 139 9.25 -15.59 1.85
N ILE A 140 8.97 -14.32 1.56
CA ILE A 140 8.55 -13.35 2.59
C ILE A 140 7.04 -13.37 2.76
N ASN A 141 6.58 -13.51 4.02
CA ASN A 141 5.21 -13.20 4.40
C ASN A 141 5.13 -11.70 4.73
N PHE A 142 4.43 -10.93 3.89
CA PHE A 142 4.24 -9.49 4.08
C PHE A 142 3.08 -9.21 5.05
N ASP A 143 3.08 -9.87 6.20
CA ASP A 143 2.04 -9.73 7.22
C ASP A 143 2.04 -8.30 7.80
N PRO A 144 0.95 -7.54 7.64
CA PRO A 144 0.85 -6.17 8.15
C PRO A 144 0.81 -6.07 9.68
N LEU A 145 0.70 -7.20 10.39
CA LEU A 145 0.74 -7.25 11.85
C LEU A 145 2.14 -7.53 12.42
N VAL A 146 3.12 -7.83 11.58
CA VAL A 146 4.53 -7.91 11.99
C VAL A 146 5.10 -6.50 12.03
N LEU A 147 5.09 -5.91 13.22
CA LEU A 147 5.39 -4.51 13.46
C LEU A 147 6.62 -4.34 14.36
N PRO A 148 7.39 -3.26 14.18
CA PRO A 148 8.50 -2.94 15.07
C PRO A 148 8.02 -2.52 16.46
N SER A 149 8.93 -2.54 17.44
CA SER A 149 8.68 -2.00 18.77
C SER A 149 8.20 -0.56 18.71
N GLY A 150 7.21 -0.21 19.52
CA GLY A 150 6.58 1.11 19.52
C GLY A 150 5.48 1.30 18.48
N MET A 151 5.18 0.26 17.67
CA MET A 151 4.05 0.27 16.74
C MET A 151 3.12 -0.91 17.05
N ALA A 152 1.80 -0.66 17.03
CA ALA A 152 0.77 -1.68 17.19
C ALA A 152 -0.34 -1.49 16.15
N PRO A 153 -1.07 -2.55 15.76
CA PRO A 153 -2.24 -2.41 14.90
C PRO A 153 -3.38 -1.72 15.66
N SER A 154 -4.23 -1.01 14.94
CA SER A 154 -5.52 -0.59 15.48
C SER A 154 -6.48 -1.79 15.62
N ALA A 155 -7.64 -1.58 16.23
CA ALA A 155 -8.68 -2.60 16.32
C ALA A 155 -9.49 -2.81 15.02
N ASP A 156 -8.96 -2.38 13.89
CA ASP A 156 -9.57 -2.53 12.57
C ASP A 156 -9.66 -4.02 12.18
N PRO A 157 -10.87 -4.59 12.04
CA PRO A 157 -11.04 -6.01 11.72
C PRO A 157 -10.49 -6.37 10.34
N ILE A 158 -10.48 -5.44 9.39
CA ILE A 158 -9.93 -5.66 8.04
C ILE A 158 -8.40 -5.78 8.12
N LEU A 159 -7.74 -4.93 8.92
CA LEU A 159 -6.31 -5.04 9.14
C LEU A 159 -5.93 -6.40 9.71
N HIS A 160 -6.70 -6.90 10.70
CA HIS A 160 -6.47 -8.21 11.31
C HIS A 160 -6.75 -9.37 10.33
N ALA A 161 -7.82 -9.29 9.54
CA ALA A 161 -8.13 -10.31 8.52
C ALA A 161 -7.05 -10.40 7.42
N ARG A 162 -6.34 -9.31 7.14
CA ARG A 162 -5.25 -9.28 6.15
C ARG A 162 -4.11 -10.22 6.52
N SER A 163 -3.77 -10.39 7.79
CA SER A 163 -2.69 -11.31 8.23
C SER A 163 -2.93 -12.73 7.70
N ALA A 164 -4.14 -13.27 7.87
CA ALA A 164 -4.49 -14.59 7.35
C ALA A 164 -4.43 -14.67 5.81
N ALA A 165 -4.88 -13.63 5.13
CA ALA A 165 -4.83 -13.55 3.67
C ALA A 165 -3.38 -13.52 3.13
N TYR A 166 -2.49 -12.80 3.79
CA TYR A 166 -1.06 -12.75 3.42
C TYR A 166 -0.35 -14.07 3.70
N ALA A 167 -0.68 -14.76 4.81
CA ALA A 167 -0.15 -16.10 5.11
C ALA A 167 -0.55 -17.12 4.04
N GLU A 168 -1.82 -17.10 3.61
CA GLU A 168 -2.30 -17.97 2.51
C GLU A 168 -1.62 -17.63 1.18
N SER A 169 -1.43 -16.34 0.87
CA SER A 169 -0.71 -15.90 -0.33
C SER A 169 0.74 -16.42 -0.34
N GLN A 170 1.44 -16.32 0.79
CA GLN A 170 2.80 -16.84 0.92
C GLN A 170 2.85 -18.37 0.75
N ARG A 171 1.91 -19.10 1.36
CA ARG A 171 1.79 -20.55 1.21
C ARG A 171 1.61 -20.97 -0.26
N ARG A 172 0.77 -20.26 -1.01
CA ARG A 172 0.55 -20.51 -2.46
C ARG A 172 1.83 -20.30 -3.25
N ARG A 173 2.52 -19.18 -3.07
CA ARG A 173 3.80 -18.90 -3.76
C ARG A 173 4.83 -19.98 -3.46
N ALA A 174 4.99 -20.40 -2.20
CA ALA A 174 5.90 -21.47 -1.83
C ALA A 174 5.57 -22.81 -2.53
N THR A 175 4.27 -23.11 -2.68
CA THR A 175 3.81 -24.31 -3.38
C THR A 175 4.09 -24.22 -4.89
N GLU A 176 3.94 -23.06 -5.50
CA GLU A 176 4.24 -22.84 -6.92
C GLU A 176 5.72 -23.04 -7.20
N VAL A 177 6.59 -22.41 -6.40
CA VAL A 177 8.06 -22.58 -6.51
C VAL A 177 8.47 -24.06 -6.35
N ALA A 178 7.90 -24.76 -5.38
CA ALA A 178 8.21 -26.18 -5.18
C ALA A 178 7.77 -27.05 -6.37
N ARG A 179 6.63 -26.73 -7.01
CA ARG A 179 6.18 -27.45 -8.21
C ARG A 179 7.02 -27.16 -9.44
N GLU A 180 7.52 -25.95 -9.60
CA GLU A 180 8.44 -25.58 -10.69
C GLU A 180 9.78 -26.29 -10.58
N ALA A 181 10.31 -26.44 -9.36
CA ALA A 181 11.56 -27.15 -9.10
C ALA A 181 11.50 -28.66 -9.37
N LEU A 182 10.28 -29.24 -9.50
CA LEU A 182 10.06 -30.65 -9.81
C LEU A 182 9.81 -30.93 -11.30
N ARG A 183 9.84 -29.93 -12.16
CA ARG A 183 9.68 -30.04 -13.62
C ARG A 183 11.02 -30.01 -14.34
#